data_6db196e89f0f0fbd8d02503229228b66
#
_entry.id   6db196e89f0f0fbd8d02503229228b66
#
_cell.length_a   1.000
_cell.length_b   1.000
_cell.length_c   1.000
_cell.angle_alpha   90.00
_cell.angle_beta   90.00
_cell.angle_gamma   90.00
#
_symmetry.space_group_name_H-M   'P 1'
#
loop_
_entity.id
_entity.type
_entity.pdbx_description
1 polymer ?
#
loop_
_entity_poly.entity_id
_entity_poly.type
_entity_poly.pdbx_seq_one_letter_code
_entity_poly.pdbx_strand_id
1 'polypeptide(L)'
;MKNIYFFLLILTLLGCETNSFIKTSSISTVCPNILFSSEHKAYLGSSSSIITLDNVDFQADINNAEFVKGCQIIDNLFSSDLSLLFIVTPLEENLDIINLPFYVALIDENKNIQDIQYYSILGNFLKNQDTKELTVTELRTNISVVISDINKSGLIVIGFMLDQQRLKL
;
A
#
# COMPACT_ATOMS: atom_id res chain seq x y z
N MET A 1 3.79 -71.25 0.18
CA MET A 1 4.51 -70.04 0.67
C MET A 1 4.81 -69.02 -0.44
N LYS A 2 4.72 -69.38 -1.72
CA LYS A 2 5.07 -68.48 -2.86
C LYS A 2 3.96 -67.43 -3.16
N ASN A 3 2.71 -67.70 -2.80
CA ASN A 3 1.57 -66.81 -3.12
C ASN A 3 1.34 -65.69 -2.09
N ILE A 4 1.92 -65.78 -0.89
CA ILE A 4 1.77 -64.78 0.16
C ILE A 4 2.62 -63.50 -0.17
N TYR A 5 3.77 -63.68 -0.78
CA TYR A 5 4.60 -62.54 -1.20
C TYR A 5 4.03 -61.72 -2.34
N PHE A 6 3.27 -62.36 -3.22
CA PHE A 6 2.62 -61.68 -4.33
C PHE A 6 1.43 -60.81 -3.86
N PHE A 7 0.74 -61.23 -2.80
CA PHE A 7 -0.35 -60.48 -2.21
C PHE A 7 0.16 -59.29 -1.38
N LEU A 8 1.36 -59.41 -0.75
CA LEU A 8 1.96 -58.32 0.00
C LEU A 8 2.52 -57.21 -0.92
N LEU A 9 2.98 -57.56 -2.13
CA LEU A 9 3.48 -56.62 -3.11
C LEU A 9 2.38 -55.74 -3.72
N ILE A 10 1.15 -56.22 -3.79
CA ILE A 10 -0.01 -55.45 -4.34
C ILE A 10 -0.51 -54.41 -3.33
N LEU A 11 -0.36 -54.65 -2.02
CA LEU A 11 -0.83 -53.70 -0.99
C LEU A 11 0.03 -52.41 -0.89
N THR A 12 1.26 -52.42 -1.39
CA THR A 12 2.14 -51.26 -1.34
C THR A 12 1.91 -50.24 -2.45
N LEU A 13 1.08 -50.57 -3.46
CA LEU A 13 0.80 -49.70 -4.61
C LEU A 13 -0.44 -48.86 -4.46
N LEU A 14 -1.19 -48.99 -3.36
CA LEU A 14 -2.45 -48.21 -3.12
C LEU A 14 -2.22 -46.95 -2.30
N GLY A 15 -0.98 -46.54 -2.07
CA GLY A 15 -0.63 -45.25 -1.48
C GLY A 15 -0.74 -44.13 -2.52
N CYS A 16 -1.92 -43.91 -3.11
CA CYS A 16 -2.21 -42.63 -3.75
C CYS A 16 -2.38 -41.57 -2.66
N GLU A 17 -1.29 -40.88 -2.33
CA GLU A 17 -1.39 -39.58 -1.68
C GLU A 17 -2.15 -38.65 -2.61
N THR A 18 -3.44 -38.51 -2.40
CA THR A 18 -4.21 -37.41 -2.93
C THR A 18 -3.80 -36.16 -2.16
N ASN A 19 -2.63 -35.61 -2.53
CA ASN A 19 -2.35 -34.21 -2.26
C ASN A 19 -3.41 -33.40 -3.02
N SER A 20 -4.56 -33.22 -2.39
CA SER A 20 -5.52 -32.23 -2.81
C SER A 20 -4.88 -30.87 -2.56
N PHE A 21 -4.03 -30.41 -3.50
CA PHE A 21 -3.72 -29.01 -3.64
C PHE A 21 -5.07 -28.29 -3.82
N ILE A 22 -5.57 -27.70 -2.76
CA ILE A 22 -6.64 -26.72 -2.85
C ILE A 22 -6.05 -25.60 -3.71
N LYS A 23 -6.28 -25.67 -5.02
CA LYS A 23 -5.98 -24.55 -5.91
C LYS A 23 -6.97 -23.47 -5.53
N THR A 24 -6.54 -22.56 -4.67
CA THR A 24 -7.23 -21.29 -4.50
C THR A 24 -7.33 -20.65 -5.89
N SER A 25 -8.52 -20.61 -6.47
CA SER A 25 -8.70 -20.05 -7.80
C SER A 25 -8.63 -18.52 -7.69
N SER A 26 -7.48 -17.95 -7.99
CA SER A 26 -7.37 -16.51 -8.17
C SER A 26 -7.93 -16.15 -9.55
N ILE A 27 -8.87 -15.24 -9.58
CA ILE A 27 -9.41 -14.69 -10.82
C ILE A 27 -8.69 -13.35 -11.05
N SER A 28 -7.97 -13.24 -12.17
CA SER A 28 -7.43 -11.95 -12.59
C SER A 28 -8.60 -11.03 -12.97
N THR A 29 -8.60 -9.83 -12.43
CA THR A 29 -9.62 -8.81 -12.69
C THR A 29 -8.99 -7.51 -13.15
N VAL A 30 -9.81 -6.61 -13.69
CA VAL A 30 -9.38 -5.25 -14.02
C VAL A 30 -9.14 -4.49 -12.71
N CYS A 31 -7.98 -3.84 -12.61
CA CYS A 31 -7.68 -3.02 -11.45
C CYS A 31 -8.59 -1.78 -11.41
N PRO A 32 -9.06 -1.37 -10.21
CA PRO A 32 -9.79 -0.12 -10.04
C PRO A 32 -8.92 1.09 -10.39
N ASN A 33 -9.55 2.20 -10.77
CA ASN A 33 -8.82 3.43 -10.99
C ASN A 33 -8.29 3.98 -9.66
N ILE A 34 -7.09 4.57 -9.72
CA ILE A 34 -6.47 5.25 -8.58
C ILE A 34 -6.65 6.76 -8.74
N LEU A 35 -7.12 7.42 -7.71
CA LEU A 35 -7.23 8.87 -7.61
C LEU A 35 -6.51 9.36 -6.36
N PHE A 36 -5.98 10.57 -6.42
CA PHE A 36 -5.49 11.26 -5.24
C PHE A 36 -6.57 12.20 -4.71
N SER A 37 -6.75 12.21 -3.39
CA SER A 37 -7.65 13.18 -2.75
C SER A 37 -7.15 14.59 -2.98
N SER A 38 -7.97 15.45 -3.57
CA SER A 38 -7.57 16.85 -3.85
C SER A 38 -7.19 17.64 -2.61
N GLU A 39 -7.85 17.36 -1.49
CA GLU A 39 -7.63 18.04 -0.21
C GLU A 39 -6.49 17.42 0.61
N HIS A 40 -6.15 16.15 0.36
CA HIS A 40 -5.20 15.36 1.15
C HIS A 40 -4.00 14.89 0.34
N LYS A 41 -3.70 15.51 -0.79
CA LYS A 41 -2.55 15.12 -1.63
C LYS A 41 -1.23 15.73 -1.19
N ALA A 42 -1.27 16.76 -0.35
CA ALA A 42 -0.10 17.42 0.23
C ALA A 42 -0.11 17.29 1.76
N TYR A 43 1.07 17.19 2.35
CA TYR A 43 1.30 17.08 3.78
C TYR A 43 2.37 18.09 4.21
N LEU A 44 2.06 18.86 5.23
CA LEU A 44 3.01 19.80 5.86
C LEU A 44 3.54 19.16 7.14
N GLY A 45 4.83 18.82 7.14
CA GLY A 45 5.52 18.26 8.31
C GLY A 45 6.05 19.37 9.20
N SER A 46 5.90 19.23 10.51
CA SER A 46 6.48 20.12 11.50
C SER A 46 6.86 19.33 12.74
N SER A 47 7.99 19.68 13.34
CA SER A 47 8.44 19.20 14.65
C SER A 47 7.71 19.88 15.81
N SER A 48 7.01 20.98 15.52
CA SER A 48 6.22 21.74 16.50
C SER A 48 4.89 21.09 16.78
N SER A 49 4.42 21.17 18.02
CA SER A 49 3.07 20.70 18.41
C SER A 49 1.95 21.59 17.88
N ILE A 50 2.24 22.85 17.56
CA ILE A 50 1.32 23.80 16.92
C ILE A 50 1.90 24.13 15.56
N ILE A 51 1.16 23.80 14.50
CA ILE A 51 1.60 23.99 13.12
C ILE A 51 1.07 25.30 12.58
N THR A 52 1.97 26.11 12.05
CA THR A 52 1.71 27.36 11.34
C THR A 52 2.56 27.39 10.07
N LEU A 53 2.25 28.25 9.12
CA LEU A 53 3.05 28.37 7.90
C LEU A 53 4.53 28.75 8.17
N ASP A 54 4.80 29.42 9.30
CA ASP A 54 6.14 29.89 9.65
C ASP A 54 7.00 28.79 10.29
N ASN A 55 6.43 27.62 10.65
CA ASN A 55 7.16 26.54 11.32
C ASN A 55 6.99 25.17 10.62
N VAL A 56 6.72 25.22 9.33
CA VAL A 56 6.70 23.99 8.48
C VAL A 56 8.13 23.59 8.17
N ASP A 57 8.51 22.41 8.59
CA ASP A 57 9.85 21.84 8.37
C ASP A 57 10.00 21.28 6.94
N PHE A 58 8.97 20.68 6.41
CA PHE A 58 8.94 20.12 5.05
C PHE A 58 7.54 20.03 4.49
N GLN A 59 7.45 19.96 3.17
CA GLN A 59 6.24 19.60 2.42
C GLN A 59 6.43 18.24 1.74
N ALA A 60 5.39 17.43 1.73
CA ALA A 60 5.35 16.19 0.97
C ALA A 60 4.13 16.14 0.06
N ASP A 61 4.30 15.59 -1.15
CA ASP A 61 3.26 15.40 -2.14
C ASP A 61 3.19 13.93 -2.55
N ILE A 62 1.98 13.41 -2.77
CA ILE A 62 1.80 12.10 -3.42
C ILE A 62 1.96 12.33 -4.92
N ASN A 63 3.03 11.79 -5.49
CA ASN A 63 3.39 12.02 -6.88
C ASN A 63 2.83 10.95 -7.82
N ASN A 64 2.98 9.67 -7.44
CA ASN A 64 2.53 8.55 -8.26
C ASN A 64 2.01 7.39 -7.42
N ALA A 65 1.09 6.63 -8.00
CA ALA A 65 0.61 5.36 -7.46
C ALA A 65 0.27 4.42 -8.62
N GLU A 66 0.74 3.18 -8.54
CA GLU A 66 0.51 2.17 -9.56
C GLU A 66 0.41 0.76 -8.96
N PHE A 67 -0.36 -0.10 -9.60
CA PHE A 67 -0.38 -1.51 -9.24
C PHE A 67 0.87 -2.20 -9.78
N VAL A 68 1.64 -2.84 -8.89
CA VAL A 68 2.88 -3.55 -9.25
C VAL A 68 2.58 -4.82 -10.03
N LYS A 69 1.45 -5.46 -9.72
CA LYS A 69 0.95 -6.67 -10.37
C LYS A 69 -0.52 -6.49 -10.74
N GLY A 70 -1.00 -7.32 -11.65
CA GLY A 70 -2.44 -7.37 -11.94
C GLY A 70 -3.26 -7.64 -10.69
N CYS A 71 -4.45 -7.07 -10.65
CA CYS A 71 -5.37 -7.24 -9.54
C CYS A 71 -5.98 -8.64 -9.55
N GLN A 72 -6.17 -9.21 -8.37
CA GLN A 72 -6.70 -10.56 -8.20
C GLN A 72 -7.88 -10.56 -7.23
N ILE A 73 -8.82 -11.45 -7.46
CA ILE A 73 -9.84 -11.79 -6.48
C ILE A 73 -9.52 -13.19 -5.96
N ILE A 74 -9.31 -13.29 -4.66
CA ILE A 74 -9.04 -14.54 -3.95
C ILE A 74 -10.08 -14.63 -2.83
N ASP A 75 -10.88 -15.70 -2.83
CA ASP A 75 -11.95 -15.92 -1.82
C ASP A 75 -12.87 -14.69 -1.62
N ASN A 76 -13.28 -14.06 -2.72
CA ASN A 76 -14.07 -12.82 -2.76
C ASN A 76 -13.37 -11.57 -2.17
N LEU A 77 -12.07 -11.65 -1.91
CA LEU A 77 -11.27 -10.52 -1.50
C LEU A 77 -10.47 -10.00 -2.70
N PHE A 78 -10.53 -8.71 -2.92
CA PHE A 78 -9.60 -8.04 -3.82
C PHE A 78 -8.23 -7.97 -3.17
N SER A 79 -7.21 -8.36 -3.92
CA SER A 79 -5.82 -8.26 -3.46
C SER A 79 -4.94 -7.71 -4.57
N SER A 80 -4.13 -6.74 -4.24
CA SER A 80 -3.09 -6.24 -5.13
C SER A 80 -1.98 -5.52 -4.36
N ASP A 81 -0.78 -5.53 -4.93
CA ASP A 81 0.35 -4.74 -4.45
C ASP A 81 0.33 -3.37 -5.13
N LEU A 82 0.36 -2.32 -4.35
CA LEU A 82 0.36 -0.92 -4.78
C LEU A 82 1.72 -0.29 -4.48
N SER A 83 2.36 0.26 -5.49
CA SER A 83 3.59 1.07 -5.39
C SER A 83 3.23 2.54 -5.32
N LEU A 84 3.77 3.25 -4.34
CA LEU A 84 3.54 4.68 -4.10
C LEU A 84 4.86 5.43 -4.16
N LEU A 85 4.81 6.62 -4.76
CA LEU A 85 5.92 7.58 -4.78
C LEU A 85 5.49 8.88 -4.12
N PHE A 86 6.25 9.27 -3.11
CA PHE A 86 6.13 10.55 -2.44
C PHE A 86 7.35 11.43 -2.76
N ILE A 87 7.11 12.72 -3.00
CA ILE A 87 8.15 13.73 -3.16
C ILE A 87 8.15 14.58 -1.91
N VAL A 88 9.29 14.66 -1.24
CA VAL A 88 9.43 15.43 0.01
C VAL A 88 10.44 16.54 -0.20
N THR A 89 9.97 17.78 -0.03
CA THR A 89 10.77 19.00 -0.17
C THR A 89 11.10 19.54 1.23
N PRO A 90 12.36 19.57 1.64
CA PRO A 90 12.75 20.19 2.90
C PRO A 90 12.57 21.70 2.81
N LEU A 91 12.14 22.32 3.89
CA LEU A 91 12.03 23.79 4.06
C LEU A 91 12.97 24.29 5.14
N GLU A 92 13.43 23.38 6.03
CA GLU A 92 14.40 23.64 7.09
C GLU A 92 15.66 22.78 6.90
N GLU A 93 16.80 23.23 7.42
CA GLU A 93 18.11 22.61 7.15
C GLU A 93 18.44 21.41 8.05
N ASN A 94 17.86 21.30 9.23
CA ASN A 94 18.28 20.35 10.26
C ASN A 94 17.26 19.22 10.46
N LEU A 95 16.82 18.62 9.35
CA LEU A 95 15.87 17.52 9.36
C LEU A 95 16.58 16.20 9.10
N ASP A 96 16.23 15.18 9.87
CA ASP A 96 16.76 13.84 9.67
C ASP A 96 15.67 12.84 9.23
N ILE A 97 14.50 12.89 9.85
CA ILE A 97 13.47 11.87 9.70
C ILE A 97 12.24 12.45 9.01
N ILE A 98 11.74 11.68 8.05
CA ILE A 98 10.45 11.90 7.39
C ILE A 98 9.49 10.84 7.92
N ASN A 99 8.30 11.27 8.38
CA ASN A 99 7.19 10.38 8.70
C ASN A 99 5.93 10.88 7.99
N LEU A 100 5.42 10.08 7.06
CA LEU A 100 4.25 10.43 6.25
C LEU A 100 3.11 9.45 6.54
N PRO A 101 2.11 9.84 7.33
CA PRO A 101 0.90 9.06 7.52
C PRO A 101 -0.05 9.26 6.34
N PHE A 102 -0.56 8.17 5.78
CA PHE A 102 -1.46 8.21 4.64
C PHE A 102 -2.53 7.12 4.73
N TYR A 103 -3.56 7.23 3.90
CA TYR A 103 -4.62 6.23 3.79
C TYR A 103 -4.84 5.81 2.35
N VAL A 104 -5.38 4.62 2.21
CA VAL A 104 -5.93 4.07 0.97
C VAL A 104 -7.38 3.72 1.23
N ALA A 105 -8.30 4.37 0.55
CA ALA A 105 -9.74 4.15 0.69
C ALA A 105 -10.33 3.55 -0.59
N LEU A 106 -11.22 2.57 -0.44
CA LEU A 106 -12.09 2.10 -1.50
C LEU A 106 -13.41 2.88 -1.44
N ILE A 107 -13.78 3.47 -2.56
CA ILE A 107 -15.02 4.24 -2.70
C ILE A 107 -15.88 3.61 -3.78
N ASP A 108 -17.15 3.37 -3.50
CA ASP A 108 -18.11 2.84 -4.47
C ASP A 108 -18.56 3.90 -5.49
N GLU A 109 -19.35 3.48 -6.47
CA GLU A 109 -19.91 4.38 -7.50
C GLU A 109 -20.80 5.49 -6.94
N ASN A 110 -21.36 5.30 -5.75
CA ASN A 110 -22.20 6.28 -5.05
C ASN A 110 -21.36 7.23 -4.16
N LYS A 111 -20.01 7.13 -4.23
CA LYS A 111 -19.06 7.88 -3.42
C LYS A 111 -19.08 7.54 -1.92
N ASN A 112 -19.58 6.38 -1.53
CA ASN A 112 -19.48 5.92 -0.15
C ASN A 112 -18.17 5.19 0.07
N ILE A 113 -17.53 5.43 1.20
CA ILE A 113 -16.34 4.69 1.63
C ILE A 113 -16.78 3.28 2.01
N GLN A 114 -16.24 2.28 1.33
CA GLN A 114 -16.48 0.86 1.59
C GLN A 114 -15.44 0.28 2.54
N ASP A 115 -14.20 0.71 2.39
CA ASP A 115 -13.08 0.31 3.25
C ASP A 115 -12.04 1.40 3.28
N ILE A 116 -11.26 1.48 4.36
CA ILE A 116 -10.15 2.41 4.50
C ILE A 116 -9.01 1.77 5.30
N GLN A 117 -7.82 1.83 4.76
CA GLN A 117 -6.62 1.30 5.38
C GLN A 117 -5.62 2.42 5.61
N TYR A 118 -5.00 2.41 6.79
CA TYR A 118 -4.07 3.43 7.23
C TYR A 118 -2.66 2.92 7.25
N TYR A 119 -1.73 3.74 6.77
CA TYR A 119 -0.33 3.41 6.62
C TYR A 119 0.56 4.56 7.09
N SER A 120 1.83 4.28 7.30
CA SER A 120 2.86 5.31 7.40
C SER A 120 4.12 4.86 6.70
N ILE A 121 4.85 5.79 6.12
CA ILE A 121 6.19 5.58 5.58
C ILE A 121 7.19 6.41 6.37
N LEU A 122 8.29 5.77 6.75
CA LEU A 122 9.44 6.41 7.37
C LEU A 122 10.58 6.49 6.37
N GLY A 123 11.30 7.59 6.38
CA GLY A 123 12.48 7.80 5.55
C GLY A 123 13.42 8.82 6.15
N ASN A 124 14.55 9.03 5.49
CA ASN A 124 15.51 10.06 5.85
C ASN A 124 15.69 11.02 4.70
N PHE A 125 15.94 12.28 4.99
CA PHE A 125 16.29 13.26 3.97
C PHE A 125 17.63 12.93 3.34
N LEU A 126 17.69 13.11 2.03
CA LEU A 126 18.93 13.05 1.29
C LEU A 126 19.69 14.36 1.46
N LYS A 127 21.02 14.25 1.60
CA LYS A 127 21.93 15.40 1.69
C LYS A 127 22.82 15.46 0.45
N ASN A 128 22.99 16.64 -0.09
CA ASN A 128 24.01 16.88 -1.12
C ASN A 128 25.39 16.53 -0.54
N GLN A 129 26.19 15.78 -1.29
CA GLN A 129 27.48 15.32 -0.80
C GLN A 129 28.49 16.44 -0.58
N ASP A 130 28.41 17.49 -1.39
CA ASP A 130 29.35 18.62 -1.38
C ASP A 130 28.92 19.72 -0.39
N THR A 131 27.67 20.19 -0.50
CA THR A 131 27.16 21.31 0.30
C THR A 131 26.63 20.91 1.66
N LYS A 132 26.32 19.60 1.86
CA LYS A 132 25.63 19.03 3.03
C LYS A 132 24.19 19.54 3.24
N GLU A 133 23.67 20.31 2.30
CA GLU A 133 22.29 20.78 2.30
C GLU A 133 21.32 19.64 2.03
N LEU A 134 20.12 19.72 2.61
CA LEU A 134 19.05 18.79 2.32
C LEU A 134 18.54 18.99 0.89
N THR A 135 18.21 17.89 0.25
CA THR A 135 17.67 17.90 -1.12
C THR A 135 16.28 17.29 -1.14
N VAL A 136 15.54 17.59 -2.21
CA VAL A 136 14.27 16.92 -2.48
C VAL A 136 14.49 15.41 -2.45
N THR A 137 13.67 14.73 -1.67
CA THR A 137 13.81 13.30 -1.40
C THR A 137 12.62 12.55 -1.98
N GLU A 138 12.90 11.51 -2.76
CA GLU A 138 11.91 10.56 -3.23
C GLU A 138 11.78 9.41 -2.22
N LEU A 139 10.58 9.18 -1.72
CA LEU A 139 10.26 8.01 -0.92
C LEU A 139 9.34 7.08 -1.71
N ARG A 140 9.75 5.81 -1.83
CA ARG A 140 8.94 4.76 -2.47
C ARG A 140 8.55 3.71 -1.44
N THR A 141 7.31 3.27 -1.52
CA THR A 141 6.83 2.15 -0.71
C THR A 141 5.92 1.25 -1.53
N ASN A 142 5.95 -0.03 -1.21
CA ASN A 142 4.99 -1.01 -1.72
C ASN A 142 4.13 -1.47 -0.56
N ILE A 143 2.82 -1.44 -0.77
CA ILE A 143 1.84 -1.90 0.21
C ILE A 143 0.94 -2.95 -0.43
N SER A 144 0.57 -3.96 0.34
CA SER A 144 -0.48 -4.90 -0.07
C SER A 144 -1.83 -4.35 0.37
N VAL A 145 -2.70 -4.14 -0.60
CA VAL A 145 -4.08 -3.70 -0.38
C VAL A 145 -4.99 -4.92 -0.50
N VAL A 146 -5.72 -5.23 0.57
CA VAL A 146 -6.70 -6.32 0.61
C VAL A 146 -8.04 -5.72 0.98
N ILE A 147 -9.03 -5.81 0.10
CA ILE A 147 -10.32 -5.17 0.26
C ILE A 147 -11.42 -6.22 0.21
N SER A 148 -12.30 -6.21 1.20
CA SER A 148 -13.50 -7.04 1.23
C SER A 148 -14.60 -6.43 0.34
N ASP A 149 -15.22 -7.26 -0.50
CA ASP A 149 -16.39 -6.93 -1.33
C ASP A 149 -16.15 -5.95 -2.49
N ILE A 150 -15.45 -6.43 -3.51
CA ILE A 150 -15.19 -5.70 -4.77
C ILE A 150 -16.35 -5.75 -5.80
N ASN A 151 -17.47 -6.35 -5.47
CA ASN A 151 -18.59 -6.51 -6.41
C ASN A 151 -19.20 -5.20 -6.90
N LYS A 152 -18.69 -4.08 -6.45
CA LYS A 152 -19.03 -2.74 -6.91
C LYS A 152 -17.79 -2.12 -7.51
N SER A 153 -17.80 -1.81 -8.79
CA SER A 153 -16.74 -1.06 -9.47
C SER A 153 -16.38 0.16 -8.62
N GLY A 154 -15.24 0.10 -7.95
CA GLY A 154 -14.82 1.11 -6.99
C GLY A 154 -13.64 1.93 -7.52
N LEU A 155 -13.44 3.08 -6.91
CA LEU A 155 -12.23 3.88 -7.03
C LEU A 155 -11.34 3.65 -5.82
N ILE A 156 -10.04 3.59 -6.01
CA ILE A 156 -9.08 3.71 -4.91
C ILE A 156 -8.71 5.18 -4.78
N VAL A 157 -8.90 5.73 -3.59
CA VAL A 157 -8.51 7.10 -3.27
C VAL A 157 -7.39 7.07 -2.25
N ILE A 158 -6.31 7.79 -2.54
CA ILE A 158 -5.13 7.89 -1.69
C ILE A 158 -4.98 9.33 -1.22
N GLY A 159 -4.68 9.50 0.05
CA GLY A 159 -4.44 10.82 0.63
C GLY A 159 -3.63 10.75 1.92
N PHE A 160 -3.04 11.86 2.32
CA PHE A 160 -2.40 11.97 3.62
C PHE A 160 -3.42 12.03 4.75
N MET A 161 -3.06 11.52 5.91
CA MET A 161 -3.82 11.71 7.13
C MET A 161 -3.52 13.10 7.69
N LEU A 162 -4.44 14.04 7.51
CA LEU A 162 -4.31 15.40 7.99
C LEU A 162 -5.08 15.55 9.31
N ASP A 163 -4.44 16.18 10.29
CA ASP A 163 -5.13 16.65 11.50
C ASP A 163 -5.86 17.97 11.25
N GLN A 164 -6.63 18.42 12.24
CA GLN A 164 -7.41 19.65 12.13
C GLN A 164 -6.57 20.92 11.92
N GLN A 165 -5.28 20.90 12.31
CA GLN A 165 -4.40 22.04 12.12
C GLN A 165 -3.95 22.11 10.66
N ARG A 166 -3.52 20.97 10.08
CA ARG A 166 -3.11 20.89 8.67
C ARG A 166 -4.24 21.16 7.68
N LEU A 167 -5.47 20.80 8.03
CA LEU A 167 -6.64 21.07 7.19
C LEU A 167 -7.01 22.56 7.10
N LYS A 168 -6.41 23.42 7.93
CA LYS A 168 -6.70 24.86 7.98
C LYS A 168 -5.58 25.72 7.34
N LEU A 169 -4.46 25.10 7.00
CA LEU A 169 -3.33 25.73 6.31
C LEU A 169 -3.50 25.66 4.80
#